data_421343e0f830bbe5b29d3da7966521f0
#
_entry.id   421343e0f830bbe5b29d3da7966521f0
#
_cell.length_a   1.000
_cell.length_b   1.000
_cell.length_c   1.000
_cell.angle_alpha   90.00
_cell.angle_beta   90.00
_cell.angle_gamma   90.00
#
_symmetry.space_group_name_H-M   'P 1'
#
loop_
_entity.id
_entity.type
_entity.pdbx_description
1 polymer ?
#
loop_
_entity_poly.entity_id
_entity_poly.type
_entity_poly.pdbx_seq_one_letter_code
_entity_poly.pdbx_strand_id
1 'polypeptide(L)'
;MAPKKAAAPGQTRPYPPASFADPLSSRYAPAPEVLAWARAEILTDGGQLHNPDHDHLEYADIQFLWAPAGFEKAGRTVLGLCEEMTFRCGPWQKGRQQQQMADWFGMVPQFLITLDASHCLTCTDAEFCALVEHELCHIGQELDEFGSPAFTKDGMPKLKMRGHDVEEFIGVVRRYGASEDVQRMIDAAKGAPEVAKLNIARACGTCLLKAA
;
A
#
# COMPACT_ATOMS: atom_id res chain seq x y z
N MET A 1 18.21 -32.33 9.01
CA MET A 1 18.21 -30.89 8.76
C MET A 1 18.22 -30.68 7.25
N ALA A 2 17.11 -30.24 6.67
CA ALA A 2 17.05 -29.88 5.26
C ALA A 2 17.84 -28.57 5.03
N PRO A 3 18.59 -28.43 3.92
CA PRO A 3 19.33 -27.22 3.63
C PRO A 3 18.35 -26.06 3.42
N LYS A 4 18.52 -24.95 4.16
CA LYS A 4 17.81 -23.70 3.92
C LYS A 4 18.11 -23.27 2.47
N LYS A 5 17.05 -23.25 1.64
CA LYS A 5 17.11 -22.71 0.28
C LYS A 5 17.63 -21.27 0.38
N ALA A 6 18.75 -20.98 -0.27
CA ALA A 6 19.25 -19.61 -0.35
C ALA A 6 18.17 -18.75 -0.98
N ALA A 7 17.78 -17.67 -0.30
CA ALA A 7 16.84 -16.69 -0.83
C ALA A 7 17.41 -16.15 -2.16
N ALA A 8 16.57 -16.11 -3.19
CA ALA A 8 16.89 -15.43 -4.42
C ALA A 8 17.33 -13.98 -4.13
N PRO A 9 18.24 -13.38 -4.93
CA PRO A 9 18.59 -11.98 -4.76
C PRO A 9 17.31 -11.14 -4.78
N GLY A 10 17.09 -10.34 -3.73
CA GLY A 10 15.88 -9.54 -3.56
C GLY A 10 15.60 -8.69 -4.81
N GLN A 11 14.33 -8.59 -5.17
CA GLN A 11 13.93 -7.72 -6.26
C GLN A 11 14.28 -6.28 -5.87
N THR A 12 14.90 -5.54 -6.78
CA THR A 12 15.11 -4.11 -6.59
C THR A 12 13.74 -3.45 -6.40
N ARG A 13 13.61 -2.54 -5.42
CA ARG A 13 12.38 -1.76 -5.25
C ARG A 13 12.00 -1.13 -6.60
N PRO A 14 10.72 -1.17 -6.98
CA PRO A 14 10.27 -0.53 -8.21
C PRO A 14 10.39 1.00 -8.14
N TYR A 15 10.72 1.59 -9.27
CA TYR A 15 10.77 3.04 -9.46
C TYR A 15 9.79 3.45 -10.55
N PRO A 16 9.19 4.65 -10.45
CA PRO A 16 8.39 5.20 -11.53
C PRO A 16 9.17 5.25 -12.85
N PRO A 17 8.50 5.05 -14.00
CA PRO A 17 9.12 5.21 -15.30
C PRO A 17 9.82 6.57 -15.47
N ALA A 18 10.90 6.61 -16.26
CA ALA A 18 11.70 7.84 -16.47
C ALA A 18 10.89 9.05 -17.00
N SER A 19 9.75 8.80 -17.65
CA SER A 19 8.83 9.86 -18.09
C SER A 19 8.24 10.69 -16.95
N PHE A 20 8.24 10.19 -15.73
CA PHE A 20 7.79 10.92 -14.54
C PHE A 20 8.86 11.85 -13.96
N ALA A 21 10.10 11.77 -14.41
CA ALA A 21 11.13 12.73 -14.06
C ALA A 21 10.93 14.11 -14.72
N ASP A 22 10.07 14.20 -15.75
CA ASP A 22 9.66 15.46 -16.35
C ASP A 22 8.59 16.12 -15.46
N PRO A 23 8.84 17.32 -14.89
CA PRO A 23 7.88 18.04 -14.08
C PRO A 23 6.58 18.43 -14.80
N LEU A 24 6.58 18.40 -16.13
CA LEU A 24 5.40 18.67 -16.96
C LEU A 24 4.60 17.41 -17.28
N SER A 25 5.02 16.25 -16.80
CA SER A 25 4.28 15.01 -16.96
C SER A 25 2.92 15.11 -16.27
N SER A 26 1.85 14.89 -17.02
CA SER A 26 0.48 14.86 -16.51
C SER A 26 -0.17 13.49 -16.71
N ARG A 27 0.62 12.47 -17.05
CA ARG A 27 0.12 11.13 -17.39
C ARG A 27 0.09 10.25 -16.15
N TYR A 28 -0.96 9.44 -16.06
CA TYR A 28 -1.01 8.29 -15.18
C TYR A 28 -0.48 7.05 -15.92
N ALA A 29 0.12 6.12 -15.20
CA ALA A 29 0.60 4.87 -15.79
C ALA A 29 0.38 3.69 -14.84
N PRO A 30 -0.12 2.54 -15.33
CA PRO A 30 -0.15 1.29 -14.54
C PRO A 30 1.25 0.99 -13.97
N ALA A 31 1.26 0.43 -12.76
CA ALA A 31 2.48 0.08 -12.03
C ALA A 31 2.50 -1.42 -11.64
N PRO A 32 2.49 -2.34 -12.64
CA PRO A 32 2.46 -3.78 -12.37
C PRO A 32 3.72 -4.26 -11.63
N GLU A 33 4.83 -3.56 -11.77
CA GLU A 33 6.08 -3.83 -11.06
C GLU A 33 5.94 -3.58 -9.54
N VAL A 34 5.13 -2.60 -9.11
CA VAL A 34 4.84 -2.36 -7.69
C VAL A 34 3.99 -3.50 -7.13
N LEU A 35 2.97 -3.93 -7.86
CA LEU A 35 2.15 -5.07 -7.46
C LEU A 35 2.98 -6.34 -7.33
N ALA A 36 3.83 -6.63 -8.33
CA ALA A 36 4.69 -7.81 -8.31
C ALA A 36 5.65 -7.79 -7.10
N TRP A 37 6.26 -6.63 -6.82
CA TRP A 37 7.14 -6.44 -5.67
C TRP A 37 6.37 -6.56 -4.34
N ALA A 38 5.22 -5.90 -4.20
CA ALA A 38 4.40 -5.96 -2.99
C ALA A 38 3.95 -7.41 -2.70
N ARG A 39 3.55 -8.16 -3.72
CA ARG A 39 3.22 -9.60 -3.57
C ARG A 39 4.41 -10.41 -3.10
N ALA A 40 5.59 -10.22 -3.71
CA ALA A 40 6.77 -11.00 -3.38
C ALA A 40 7.34 -10.69 -1.99
N GLU A 41 7.33 -9.42 -1.58
CA GLU A 41 8.05 -8.97 -0.37
C GLU A 41 7.14 -8.76 0.84
N ILE A 42 5.85 -8.38 0.65
CA ILE A 42 4.93 -8.01 1.74
C ILE A 42 3.83 -9.07 1.92
N LEU A 43 3.19 -9.52 0.82
CA LEU A 43 1.97 -10.33 0.89
C LEU A 43 2.21 -11.84 0.89
N THR A 44 3.38 -12.30 0.47
CA THR A 44 3.69 -13.73 0.40
C THR A 44 4.52 -14.17 1.60
N ASP A 45 4.16 -15.29 2.22
CA ASP A 45 4.96 -15.90 3.29
C ASP A 45 6.39 -16.15 2.83
N GLY A 46 7.35 -15.71 3.63
CA GLY A 46 8.79 -15.74 3.32
C GLY A 46 9.33 -14.53 2.59
N GLY A 47 8.52 -13.53 2.23
CA GLY A 47 8.95 -12.20 1.81
C GLY A 47 9.76 -11.50 2.91
N GLN A 48 10.67 -10.59 2.53
CA GLN A 48 11.54 -9.92 3.52
C GLN A 48 10.76 -8.94 4.43
N LEU A 49 9.62 -8.46 3.94
CA LEU A 49 8.73 -7.52 4.62
C LEU A 49 7.36 -8.16 4.92
N HIS A 50 7.27 -9.50 4.85
CA HIS A 50 6.00 -10.19 5.08
C HIS A 50 5.35 -9.73 6.38
N ASN A 51 4.09 -9.30 6.26
CA ASN A 51 3.26 -8.89 7.37
C ASN A 51 2.01 -9.79 7.43
N PRO A 52 1.88 -10.63 8.47
CA PRO A 52 0.71 -11.51 8.63
C PRO A 52 -0.63 -10.77 8.68
N ASP A 53 -0.64 -9.50 9.08
CA ASP A 53 -1.84 -8.67 9.09
C ASP A 53 -2.42 -8.47 7.68
N HIS A 54 -1.63 -8.76 6.63
CA HIS A 54 -2.01 -8.68 5.22
C HIS A 54 -2.32 -10.03 4.56
N ASP A 55 -2.32 -11.15 5.30
CA ASP A 55 -2.56 -12.49 4.73
C ASP A 55 -3.89 -12.58 3.96
N HIS A 56 -4.90 -11.80 4.38
CA HIS A 56 -6.19 -11.69 3.69
C HIS A 56 -6.10 -11.04 2.29
N LEU A 57 -4.97 -10.44 1.93
CA LEU A 57 -4.72 -9.78 0.64
C LEU A 57 -3.95 -10.65 -0.35
N GLU A 58 -3.50 -11.85 0.01
CA GLU A 58 -2.66 -12.69 -0.85
C GLU A 58 -3.23 -12.87 -2.27
N TYR A 59 -4.55 -13.09 -2.36
CA TYR A 59 -5.26 -13.29 -3.62
C TYR A 59 -6.19 -12.14 -4.00
N ALA A 60 -6.10 -11.00 -3.31
CA ALA A 60 -6.96 -9.85 -3.57
C ALA A 60 -6.70 -9.24 -4.96
N ASP A 61 -7.78 -8.79 -5.61
CA ASP A 61 -7.71 -8.08 -6.89
C ASP A 61 -7.35 -6.60 -6.64
N ILE A 62 -6.05 -6.36 -6.56
CA ILE A 62 -5.44 -5.05 -6.32
C ILE A 62 -4.60 -4.67 -7.54
N GLN A 63 -4.68 -3.42 -7.96
CA GLN A 63 -3.78 -2.85 -8.96
C GLN A 63 -3.11 -1.59 -8.43
N PHE A 64 -1.95 -1.27 -9.00
CA PHE A 64 -1.19 -0.07 -8.67
C PHE A 64 -1.10 0.87 -9.87
N LEU A 65 -1.09 2.18 -9.58
CA LEU A 65 -1.05 3.25 -10.57
C LEU A 65 -0.04 4.31 -10.13
N TRP A 66 0.80 4.76 -11.04
CA TRP A 66 1.61 5.95 -10.86
C TRP A 66 0.80 7.20 -11.22
N ALA A 67 0.71 8.15 -10.28
CA ALA A 67 0.25 9.52 -10.56
C ALA A 67 1.47 10.43 -10.76
N PRO A 68 1.38 11.49 -11.59
CA PRO A 68 2.51 12.38 -11.86
C PRO A 68 2.97 13.14 -10.63
N ALA A 69 2.06 13.49 -9.72
CA ALA A 69 2.34 14.16 -8.46
C ALA A 69 1.23 13.90 -7.45
N GLY A 70 1.53 14.07 -6.16
CA GLY A 70 0.55 14.12 -5.09
C GLY A 70 -0.36 15.36 -5.19
N PHE A 71 -1.33 15.43 -4.30
CA PHE A 71 -2.25 16.56 -4.22
C PHE A 71 -2.47 16.99 -2.77
N GLU A 72 -2.92 18.23 -2.58
CA GLU A 72 -3.24 18.75 -1.25
C GLU A 72 -4.68 18.42 -0.85
N LYS A 73 -4.85 17.89 0.37
CA LYS A 73 -6.15 17.64 0.98
C LYS A 73 -6.11 18.04 2.46
N ALA A 74 -6.98 18.95 2.85
CA ALA A 74 -7.05 19.44 4.24
C ALA A 74 -5.69 19.90 4.80
N GLY A 75 -4.85 20.56 3.97
CA GLY A 75 -3.55 21.08 4.37
C GLY A 75 -2.46 19.99 4.52
N ARG A 76 -2.68 18.80 3.96
CA ARG A 76 -1.70 17.70 3.92
C ARG A 76 -1.51 17.22 2.50
N THR A 77 -0.27 16.92 2.13
CA THR A 77 0.04 16.31 0.84
C THR A 77 -0.32 14.82 0.89
N VAL A 78 -1.12 14.39 -0.07
CA VAL A 78 -1.49 12.98 -0.28
C VAL A 78 -0.49 12.38 -1.24
N LEU A 79 0.27 11.38 -0.78
CA LEU A 79 1.34 10.71 -1.51
C LEU A 79 0.91 9.34 -2.04
N GLY A 80 -0.12 8.76 -1.44
CA GLY A 80 -0.76 7.53 -1.84
C GLY A 80 -2.26 7.61 -1.61
N LEU A 81 -3.03 6.81 -2.32
CA LEU A 81 -4.47 6.70 -2.15
C LEU A 81 -4.94 5.31 -2.55
N CYS A 82 -5.55 4.60 -1.62
CA CYS A 82 -6.27 3.36 -1.88
C CYS A 82 -7.75 3.63 -2.10
N GLU A 83 -8.33 3.08 -3.17
CA GLU A 83 -9.74 3.26 -3.54
C GLU A 83 -10.37 1.91 -3.89
N GLU A 84 -11.60 1.69 -3.43
CA GLU A 84 -12.45 0.62 -3.96
C GLU A 84 -13.09 1.08 -5.28
N MET A 85 -12.93 0.31 -6.35
CA MET A 85 -13.36 0.69 -7.69
C MET A 85 -14.88 0.57 -7.89
N THR A 86 -15.62 1.32 -7.09
CA THR A 86 -17.08 1.46 -7.18
C THR A 86 -17.47 2.79 -7.82
N PHE A 87 -17.92 2.76 -9.07
CA PHE A 87 -18.28 3.97 -9.81
C PHE A 87 -19.72 4.39 -9.51
N ARG A 88 -19.90 5.33 -8.59
CA ARG A 88 -21.21 5.90 -8.21
C ARG A 88 -21.52 7.16 -9.03
N CYS A 89 -21.80 6.99 -10.32
CA CYS A 89 -22.03 8.08 -11.26
C CYS A 89 -22.98 7.65 -12.40
N GLY A 90 -23.34 8.58 -13.28
CA GLY A 90 -24.24 8.30 -14.40
C GLY A 90 -23.69 7.25 -15.38
N PRO A 91 -24.57 6.55 -16.16
CA PRO A 91 -24.18 5.40 -16.97
C PRO A 91 -23.02 5.66 -17.94
N TRP A 92 -23.01 6.79 -18.61
CA TRP A 92 -21.94 7.12 -19.55
C TRP A 92 -20.60 7.44 -18.86
N GLN A 93 -20.66 8.11 -17.72
CA GLN A 93 -19.47 8.39 -16.92
C GLN A 93 -18.90 7.08 -16.35
N LYS A 94 -19.77 6.21 -15.81
CA LYS A 94 -19.40 4.88 -15.35
C LYS A 94 -18.74 4.08 -16.48
N GLY A 95 -19.37 4.04 -17.67
CA GLY A 95 -18.82 3.31 -18.82
C GLY A 95 -17.43 3.78 -19.23
N ARG A 96 -17.18 5.11 -19.25
CA ARG A 96 -15.83 5.65 -19.54
C ARG A 96 -14.82 5.28 -18.48
N GLN A 97 -15.18 5.34 -17.20
CA GLN A 97 -14.28 4.94 -16.11
C GLN A 97 -13.96 3.44 -16.14
N GLN A 98 -14.96 2.60 -16.39
CA GLN A 98 -14.76 1.16 -16.55
C GLN A 98 -13.86 0.85 -17.75
N GLN A 99 -14.08 1.52 -18.90
CA GLN A 99 -13.23 1.38 -20.07
C GLN A 99 -11.79 1.79 -19.76
N GLN A 100 -11.57 2.91 -19.07
CA GLN A 100 -10.23 3.36 -18.68
C GLN A 100 -9.52 2.31 -17.82
N MET A 101 -10.20 1.68 -16.86
CA MET A 101 -9.62 0.62 -16.04
C MET A 101 -9.32 -0.63 -16.90
N ALA A 102 -10.22 -1.01 -17.80
CA ALA A 102 -10.00 -2.13 -18.70
C ALA A 102 -8.82 -1.88 -19.66
N ASP A 103 -8.66 -0.65 -20.17
CA ASP A 103 -7.53 -0.27 -21.03
C ASP A 103 -6.20 -0.34 -20.28
N TRP A 104 -6.19 -0.02 -18.99
CA TRP A 104 -4.98 -0.04 -18.16
C TRP A 104 -4.64 -1.43 -17.62
N PHE A 105 -5.64 -2.18 -17.15
CA PHE A 105 -5.45 -3.40 -16.35
C PHE A 105 -6.08 -4.66 -16.97
N GLY A 106 -6.73 -4.52 -18.13
CA GLY A 106 -7.47 -5.62 -18.77
C GLY A 106 -8.84 -5.88 -18.16
N MET A 107 -9.11 -5.35 -16.97
CA MET A 107 -10.38 -5.46 -16.22
C MET A 107 -10.52 -4.29 -15.25
N VAL A 108 -11.69 -4.16 -14.63
CA VAL A 108 -11.88 -3.25 -13.50
C VAL A 108 -11.40 -3.97 -12.23
N PRO A 109 -10.33 -3.52 -11.57
CA PRO A 109 -9.87 -4.14 -10.33
C PRO A 109 -10.86 -3.89 -9.18
N GLN A 110 -10.79 -4.68 -8.12
CA GLN A 110 -11.56 -4.39 -6.91
C GLN A 110 -10.98 -3.18 -6.18
N PHE A 111 -9.66 -3.11 -6.05
CA PHE A 111 -8.97 -1.99 -5.41
C PHE A 111 -7.88 -1.41 -6.33
N LEU A 112 -7.75 -0.10 -6.28
CA LEU A 112 -6.69 0.64 -6.97
C LEU A 112 -5.90 1.44 -5.94
N ILE A 113 -4.58 1.22 -5.92
CA ILE A 113 -3.64 2.01 -5.13
C ILE A 113 -2.87 2.94 -6.06
N THR A 114 -3.05 4.24 -5.89
CA THR A 114 -2.35 5.26 -6.66
C THR A 114 -1.22 5.85 -5.83
N LEU A 115 -0.01 5.94 -6.38
CA LEU A 115 1.18 6.47 -5.70
C LEU A 115 1.72 7.70 -6.43
N ASP A 116 2.17 8.70 -5.68
CA ASP A 116 2.87 9.87 -6.20
C ASP A 116 4.25 9.47 -6.75
N ALA A 117 4.38 9.51 -8.08
CA ALA A 117 5.63 9.15 -8.75
C ALA A 117 6.77 10.12 -8.40
N SER A 118 6.51 11.42 -8.26
CA SER A 118 7.54 12.40 -7.95
C SER A 118 8.14 12.19 -6.56
N HIS A 119 7.30 11.85 -5.57
CA HIS A 119 7.76 11.44 -4.25
C HIS A 119 8.55 10.12 -4.32
N CYS A 120 8.00 9.10 -4.99
CA CYS A 120 8.62 7.79 -5.09
C CYS A 120 9.96 7.78 -5.86
N LEU A 121 10.22 8.76 -6.72
CA LEU A 121 11.53 8.93 -7.35
C LEU A 121 12.63 9.34 -6.36
N THR A 122 12.28 10.06 -5.29
CA THR A 122 13.26 10.72 -4.41
C THR A 122 13.26 10.20 -2.98
N CYS A 123 12.19 9.53 -2.52
CA CYS A 123 12.07 9.00 -1.17
C CYS A 123 13.07 7.87 -0.91
N THR A 124 13.37 7.63 0.35
CA THR A 124 14.17 6.48 0.79
C THR A 124 13.43 5.17 0.60
N ASP A 125 14.14 4.05 0.60
CA ASP A 125 13.55 2.72 0.51
C ASP A 125 12.57 2.44 1.68
N ALA A 126 12.90 2.92 2.88
CA ALA A 126 12.03 2.77 4.04
C ALA A 126 10.72 3.56 3.89
N GLU A 127 10.79 4.78 3.36
CA GLU A 127 9.60 5.60 3.08
C GLU A 127 8.73 4.97 2.00
N PHE A 128 9.35 4.41 0.94
CA PHE A 128 8.61 3.70 -0.09
C PHE A 128 7.89 2.46 0.46
N CYS A 129 8.60 1.61 1.22
CA CYS A 129 8.01 0.43 1.85
C CYS A 129 6.85 0.82 2.77
N ALA A 130 7.05 1.83 3.62
CA ALA A 130 6.01 2.31 4.52
C ALA A 130 4.80 2.89 3.79
N LEU A 131 5.00 3.60 2.68
CA LEU A 131 3.92 4.15 1.87
C LEU A 131 3.08 3.01 1.24
N VAL A 132 3.73 2.02 0.61
CA VAL A 132 3.01 0.88 0.01
C VAL A 132 2.24 0.11 1.08
N GLU A 133 2.87 -0.18 2.21
CA GLU A 133 2.23 -0.91 3.31
C GLU A 133 1.07 -0.11 3.93
N HIS A 134 1.21 1.23 4.05
CA HIS A 134 0.14 2.11 4.49
C HIS A 134 -1.11 2.00 3.60
N GLU A 135 -0.93 2.02 2.28
CA GLU A 135 -2.06 1.91 1.35
C GLU A 135 -2.69 0.49 1.38
N LEU A 136 -1.89 -0.55 1.60
CA LEU A 136 -2.42 -1.91 1.79
C LEU A 136 -3.23 -2.01 3.09
N CYS A 137 -2.87 -1.31 4.17
CA CYS A 137 -3.64 -1.27 5.42
C CYS A 137 -5.05 -0.70 5.24
N HIS A 138 -5.30 0.09 4.18
CA HIS A 138 -6.64 0.57 3.86
C HIS A 138 -7.58 -0.51 3.32
N ILE A 139 -7.09 -1.71 3.03
CA ILE A 139 -7.90 -2.85 2.59
C ILE A 139 -7.98 -3.84 3.74
N GLY A 140 -9.10 -3.82 4.47
CA GLY A 140 -9.35 -4.73 5.59
C GLY A 140 -10.29 -5.87 5.22
N GLN A 141 -10.28 -6.93 6.01
CA GLN A 141 -11.30 -7.98 5.91
C GLN A 141 -12.56 -7.59 6.69
N GLU A 142 -13.73 -7.84 6.11
CA GLU A 142 -14.99 -7.71 6.84
C GLU A 142 -15.04 -8.69 8.00
N LEU A 143 -15.75 -8.31 9.05
CA LEU A 143 -16.09 -9.22 10.15
C LEU A 143 -17.57 -9.61 10.03
N ASP A 144 -17.88 -10.82 10.44
CA ASP A 144 -19.24 -11.28 10.58
C ASP A 144 -19.92 -10.72 11.85
N GLU A 145 -21.15 -11.12 12.12
CA GLU A 145 -21.92 -10.68 13.29
C GLU A 145 -21.31 -11.12 14.63
N PHE A 146 -20.37 -12.06 14.63
CA PHE A 146 -19.66 -12.56 15.81
C PHE A 146 -18.27 -11.96 15.95
N GLY A 147 -17.87 -11.04 15.06
CA GLY A 147 -16.54 -10.44 15.04
C GLY A 147 -15.45 -11.32 14.43
N SER A 148 -15.81 -12.41 13.77
CA SER A 148 -14.87 -13.29 13.06
C SER A 148 -14.67 -12.84 11.60
N PRO A 149 -13.51 -13.14 10.97
CA PRO A 149 -13.27 -12.82 9.57
C PRO A 149 -14.35 -13.40 8.64
N ALA A 150 -14.94 -12.54 7.81
CA ALA A 150 -15.99 -12.94 6.86
C ALA A 150 -15.39 -13.41 5.54
N PHE A 151 -16.05 -14.41 4.92
CA PHE A 151 -15.64 -15.00 3.65
C PHE A 151 -16.79 -15.00 2.64
N THR A 152 -16.44 -15.00 1.36
CA THR A 152 -17.39 -15.21 0.26
C THR A 152 -17.84 -16.67 0.22
N LYS A 153 -18.85 -16.98 -0.62
CA LYS A 153 -19.29 -18.35 -0.84
C LYS A 153 -18.20 -19.27 -1.40
N ASP A 154 -17.22 -18.69 -2.08
CA ASP A 154 -16.09 -19.39 -2.69
C ASP A 154 -14.88 -19.47 -1.74
N GLY A 155 -15.05 -19.08 -0.47
CA GLY A 155 -14.02 -19.17 0.57
C GLY A 155 -12.97 -18.05 0.50
N MET A 156 -13.16 -17.03 -0.31
CA MET A 156 -12.24 -15.88 -0.39
C MET A 156 -12.57 -14.85 0.70
N PRO A 157 -11.58 -14.16 1.29
CA PRO A 157 -11.82 -13.08 2.22
C PRO A 157 -12.77 -12.03 1.63
N LYS A 158 -13.76 -11.60 2.42
CA LYS A 158 -14.56 -10.42 2.06
C LYS A 158 -13.79 -9.17 2.44
N LEU A 159 -13.48 -8.36 1.46
CA LEU A 159 -12.66 -7.16 1.63
C LEU A 159 -13.52 -5.91 1.66
N LYS A 160 -13.06 -4.89 2.39
CA LYS A 160 -13.67 -3.56 2.49
C LYS A 160 -12.61 -2.49 2.70
N MET A 161 -12.95 -1.23 2.38
CA MET A 161 -12.12 -0.10 2.78
C MET A 161 -12.09 0.04 4.30
N ARG A 162 -10.89 0.30 4.84
CA ARG A 162 -10.61 0.56 6.25
C ARG A 162 -10.04 1.98 6.40
N GLY A 163 -10.49 2.72 7.41
CA GLY A 163 -9.92 4.01 7.81
C GLY A 163 -8.64 3.84 8.64
N HIS A 164 -7.99 4.95 8.95
CA HIS A 164 -6.88 4.99 9.91
C HIS A 164 -7.37 4.60 11.31
N ASP A 165 -6.48 3.98 12.10
CA ASP A 165 -6.80 3.55 13.46
C ASP A 165 -7.04 4.73 14.41
N VAL A 166 -6.43 5.88 14.14
CA VAL A 166 -6.51 7.08 14.98
C VAL A 166 -6.71 8.33 14.14
N GLU A 167 -7.81 9.05 14.44
CA GLU A 167 -8.04 10.42 13.96
C GLU A 167 -8.38 11.30 15.17
N GLU A 168 -7.47 12.18 15.62
CA GLU A 168 -7.67 13.03 16.77
C GLU A 168 -6.91 14.36 16.64
N PHE A 169 -7.45 15.40 17.28
CA PHE A 169 -6.82 16.72 17.31
C PHE A 169 -5.81 16.82 18.45
N ILE A 170 -4.58 17.22 18.13
CA ILE A 170 -3.52 17.43 19.14
C ILE A 170 -4.00 18.35 20.28
N GLY A 171 -4.83 19.35 19.98
CA GLY A 171 -5.40 20.26 20.98
C GLY A 171 -6.32 19.55 21.97
N VAL A 172 -7.08 18.55 21.53
CA VAL A 172 -7.95 17.73 22.39
C VAL A 172 -7.09 16.85 23.29
N VAL A 173 -6.14 16.14 22.72
CA VAL A 173 -5.19 15.28 23.49
C VAL A 173 -4.44 16.09 24.55
N ARG A 174 -3.98 17.29 24.20
CA ARG A 174 -3.25 18.16 25.15
C ARG A 174 -4.12 18.61 26.32
N ARG A 175 -5.41 18.83 26.11
CA ARG A 175 -6.31 19.37 27.14
C ARG A 175 -6.98 18.30 27.99
N TYR A 176 -7.29 17.16 27.42
CA TYR A 176 -8.14 16.14 28.05
C TYR A 176 -7.45 14.79 28.21
N GLY A 177 -6.22 14.64 27.71
CA GLY A 177 -5.48 13.39 27.70
C GLY A 177 -5.72 12.56 26.45
N ALA A 178 -4.98 11.48 26.32
CA ALA A 178 -5.09 10.55 25.22
C ALA A 178 -6.28 9.60 25.43
N SER A 179 -7.07 9.35 24.38
CA SER A 179 -7.98 8.20 24.32
C SER A 179 -7.18 6.90 24.29
N GLU A 180 -7.84 5.77 24.43
CA GLU A 180 -7.18 4.46 24.38
C GLU A 180 -6.47 4.23 23.04
N ASP A 181 -7.08 4.61 21.91
CA ASP A 181 -6.50 4.48 20.57
C ASP A 181 -5.27 5.38 20.40
N VAL A 182 -5.35 6.63 20.85
CA VAL A 182 -4.21 7.57 20.85
C VAL A 182 -3.09 7.04 21.74
N GLN A 183 -3.41 6.45 22.91
CA GLN A 183 -2.40 5.88 23.79
C GLN A 183 -1.69 4.69 23.14
N ARG A 184 -2.41 3.78 22.47
CA ARG A 184 -1.82 2.68 21.69
C ARG A 184 -0.88 3.18 20.61
N MET A 185 -1.25 4.24 19.88
CA MET A 185 -0.38 4.87 18.88
C MET A 185 0.90 5.46 19.51
N ILE A 186 0.76 6.12 20.66
CA ILE A 186 1.91 6.67 21.41
C ILE A 186 2.85 5.56 21.85
N ASP A 187 2.33 4.45 22.32
CA ASP A 187 3.14 3.34 22.83
C ASP A 187 3.82 2.59 21.67
N ALA A 188 3.15 2.43 20.54
CA ALA A 188 3.77 1.91 19.31
C ALA A 188 4.92 2.82 18.84
N ALA A 189 4.73 4.14 18.85
CA ALA A 189 5.76 5.10 18.42
C ALA A 189 7.00 5.15 19.34
N LYS A 190 6.87 4.73 20.61
CA LYS A 190 8.00 4.62 21.54
C LYS A 190 8.81 3.34 21.38
N GLY A 191 8.21 2.32 20.75
CA GLY A 191 8.86 1.05 20.46
C GLY A 191 9.94 1.17 19.37
N ALA A 192 10.80 0.19 19.27
CA ALA A 192 11.67 0.06 18.11
C ALA A 192 10.87 -0.45 16.92
N PRO A 193 11.19 0.00 15.67
CA PRO A 193 10.55 -0.55 14.47
C PRO A 193 10.72 -2.09 14.39
N GLU A 194 9.66 -2.81 14.10
CA GLU A 194 9.68 -4.27 13.97
C GLU A 194 10.44 -4.72 12.73
N VAL A 195 10.33 -3.95 11.64
CA VAL A 195 11.04 -4.24 10.38
C VAL A 195 12.48 -3.80 10.48
N ALA A 196 13.41 -4.76 10.45
CA ALA A 196 14.85 -4.47 10.49
C ALA A 196 15.30 -3.76 9.20
N LYS A 197 16.21 -2.79 9.32
CA LYS A 197 16.84 -2.10 8.17
C LYS A 197 17.44 -3.06 7.15
N LEU A 198 17.96 -4.22 7.61
CA LEU A 198 18.49 -5.26 6.73
C LEU A 198 17.41 -5.90 5.85
N ASN A 199 16.18 -6.08 6.36
CA ASN A 199 15.07 -6.62 5.59
C ASN A 199 14.64 -5.64 4.50
N ILE A 200 14.53 -4.35 4.82
CA ILE A 200 14.27 -3.29 3.84
C ILE A 200 15.36 -3.29 2.76
N ALA A 201 16.63 -3.35 3.15
CA ALA A 201 17.75 -3.40 2.20
C ALA A 201 17.70 -4.64 1.29
N ARG A 202 17.25 -5.78 1.78
CA ARG A 202 17.08 -7.01 0.99
C ARG A 202 15.89 -6.95 0.05
N ALA A 203 14.77 -6.42 0.50
CA ALA A 203 13.56 -6.25 -0.31
C ALA A 203 13.77 -5.24 -1.44
N CYS A 204 14.51 -4.16 -1.17
CA CYS A 204 14.72 -3.08 -2.13
C CYS A 204 15.99 -3.26 -2.99
N GLY A 205 16.97 -4.05 -2.54
CA GLY A 205 18.21 -4.34 -3.27
C GLY A 205 19.18 -3.16 -3.44
N THR A 206 18.70 -1.91 -3.31
CA THR A 206 19.49 -0.70 -3.57
C THR A 206 20.46 -0.33 -2.45
N CYS A 207 20.12 -0.66 -1.20
CA CYS A 207 20.96 -0.36 -0.03
C CYS A 207 22.18 -1.28 0.10
N LEU A 208 22.13 -2.48 -0.49
CA LEU A 208 23.26 -3.44 -0.46
C LEU A 208 24.41 -3.02 -1.38
N LEU A 209 24.12 -2.26 -2.44
CA LEU A 209 25.13 -1.76 -3.38
C LEU A 209 25.97 -0.59 -2.83
N LYS A 210 25.52 0.07 -1.74
CA LYS A 210 26.24 1.17 -1.11
C LYS A 210 27.19 0.72 0.02
N ALA A 211 27.17 -0.56 0.38
CA ALA A 211 27.97 -1.14 1.47
C ALA A 211 29.17 -1.98 0.98
N ALA A 212 29.40 -2.06 -0.34
CA ALA A 212 30.55 -2.63 -1.00
C ALA A 212 31.39 -1.50 -1.63
#